data_1eba7b60467896d2bc537e4daf345c27
#
_entry.id   1eba7b60467896d2bc537e4daf345c27
#
_cell.length_a   1.000
_cell.length_b   1.000
_cell.length_c   1.000
_cell.angle_alpha   90.00
_cell.angle_beta   90.00
_cell.angle_gamma   90.00
#
_symmetry.space_group_name_H-M   'P 1'
#
loop_
_entity.id
_entity.type
_entity.pdbx_description
1 polymer ?
#
loop_
_entity_poly.entity_id
_entity_poly.type
_entity_poly.pdbx_seq_one_letter_code
_entity_poly.pdbx_strand_id
1 'polypeptide(L)'
;DNNRSSQENRVKNNRLAYAGAWKKFKRFFTFFGERLVQPTNHYSRKRQYSRTYGYALIILATVMSAFVTTHLIHSLIGQYQLFADISILPSLTSTPNYIWMFIRFILFYAVFYLGFPSVSYGLKHVFQKRQHVFNYWLTQYEGMNVLAIVLLAVATVMTFISPVWLFVGILIVFFAHILLYIVTFTSSMFKSATESTIDPIYLSLIGLVVQLIITISLLLILF
;
A
#
# COMPACT_ATOMS: atom_id res chain seq x y z
N ASP A 1 22.09 35.87 -31.06
CA ASP A 1 21.19 34.80 -31.58
C ASP A 1 21.30 33.48 -30.83
N ASN A 2 22.43 33.14 -30.24
CA ASN A 2 22.64 31.85 -29.52
C ASN A 2 21.77 31.70 -28.23
N ASN A 3 21.43 32.79 -27.57
CA ASN A 3 20.60 32.73 -26.33
C ASN A 3 19.12 32.49 -26.61
N ARG A 4 18.58 32.95 -27.72
CA ARG A 4 17.19 32.71 -28.10
C ARG A 4 16.93 31.25 -28.48
N SER A 5 17.82 30.66 -29.28
CA SER A 5 17.72 29.25 -29.69
C SER A 5 17.85 28.28 -28.50
N SER A 6 18.66 28.61 -27.50
CA SER A 6 18.81 27.82 -26.28
C SER A 6 17.54 27.88 -25.37
N GLN A 7 16.89 29.04 -25.30
CA GLN A 7 15.63 29.18 -24.55
C GLN A 7 14.46 28.46 -25.24
N GLU A 8 14.33 28.58 -26.56
CA GLU A 8 13.30 27.85 -27.32
C GLU A 8 13.45 26.33 -27.20
N ASN A 9 14.67 25.82 -27.28
CA ASN A 9 14.92 24.38 -27.08
C ASN A 9 14.60 23.90 -25.66
N ARG A 10 14.87 24.70 -24.62
CA ARG A 10 14.48 24.37 -23.24
C ARG A 10 12.95 24.34 -23.06
N VAL A 11 12.25 25.32 -23.60
CA VAL A 11 10.77 25.39 -23.55
C VAL A 11 10.15 24.21 -24.30
N LYS A 12 10.67 23.86 -25.48
CA LYS A 12 10.19 22.71 -26.26
C LYS A 12 10.44 21.39 -25.54
N ASN A 13 11.62 21.19 -24.95
CA ASN A 13 11.94 19.99 -24.17
C ASN A 13 11.07 19.88 -22.92
N ASN A 14 10.80 20.97 -22.21
CA ASN A 14 9.90 20.97 -21.07
C ASN A 14 8.46 20.60 -21.49
N ARG A 15 7.93 21.15 -22.58
CA ARG A 15 6.59 20.79 -23.08
C ARG A 15 6.49 19.32 -23.46
N LEU A 16 7.52 18.75 -24.09
CA LEU A 16 7.56 17.33 -24.43
C LEU A 16 7.64 16.44 -23.18
N ALA A 17 8.39 16.86 -22.16
CA ALA A 17 8.47 16.17 -20.88
C ALA A 17 7.13 16.17 -20.14
N TYR A 18 6.43 17.31 -20.08
CA TYR A 18 5.09 17.43 -19.49
C TYR A 18 4.04 16.58 -20.23
N ALA A 19 4.05 16.59 -21.56
CA ALA A 19 3.16 15.77 -22.38
C ALA A 19 3.41 14.26 -22.15
N GLY A 20 4.66 13.85 -21.99
CA GLY A 20 5.05 12.49 -21.66
C GLY A 20 4.60 12.06 -20.26
N ALA A 21 4.78 12.94 -19.26
CA ALA A 21 4.34 12.71 -17.89
C ALA A 21 2.81 12.60 -17.79
N TRP A 22 2.09 13.50 -18.44
CA TRP A 22 0.62 13.48 -18.51
C TRP A 22 0.07 12.20 -19.15
N LYS A 23 0.72 11.73 -20.22
CA LYS A 23 0.34 10.45 -20.86
C LYS A 23 0.55 9.25 -19.92
N LYS A 24 1.64 9.23 -19.15
CA LYS A 24 1.91 8.20 -18.14
C LYS A 24 0.86 8.24 -17.01
N PHE A 25 0.55 9.44 -16.53
CA PHE A 25 -0.46 9.67 -15.49
C PHE A 25 -1.85 9.18 -15.95
N LYS A 26 -2.31 9.59 -17.13
CA LYS A 26 -3.57 9.13 -17.70
C LYS A 26 -3.64 7.60 -17.82
N ARG A 27 -2.55 6.96 -18.25
CA ARG A 27 -2.46 5.49 -18.33
C ARG A 27 -2.54 4.80 -16.97
N PHE A 28 -1.94 5.41 -15.94
CA PHE A 28 -2.04 4.89 -14.58
C PHE A 28 -3.49 4.93 -14.06
N PHE A 29 -4.20 6.05 -14.26
CA PHE A 29 -5.62 6.15 -13.86
C PHE A 29 -6.54 5.25 -14.67
N THR A 30 -6.26 5.01 -15.96
CA THR A 30 -6.98 4.00 -16.75
C THR A 30 -6.77 2.61 -16.15
N PHE A 31 -5.53 2.25 -15.82
CA PHE A 31 -5.21 1.01 -15.12
C PHE A 31 -5.95 0.89 -13.79
N PHE A 32 -5.92 1.95 -12.98
CA PHE A 32 -6.59 2.00 -11.68
C PHE A 32 -8.11 1.78 -11.82
N GLY A 33 -8.77 2.47 -12.72
CA GLY A 33 -10.21 2.32 -12.98
C GLY A 33 -10.59 0.94 -13.49
N GLU A 34 -9.83 0.37 -14.43
CA GLU A 34 -10.07 -1.00 -14.93
C GLU A 34 -9.92 -2.03 -13.82
N ARG A 35 -8.96 -1.85 -12.91
CA ARG A 35 -8.73 -2.75 -11.78
C ARG A 35 -9.75 -2.59 -10.66
N LEU A 36 -10.31 -1.41 -10.48
CA LEU A 36 -11.39 -1.18 -9.53
C LEU A 36 -12.66 -1.94 -9.94
N VAL A 37 -12.98 -1.97 -11.24
CA VAL A 37 -14.19 -2.63 -11.76
C VAL A 37 -13.98 -4.15 -11.91
N GLN A 38 -12.79 -4.57 -12.32
CA GLN A 38 -12.47 -5.98 -12.59
C GLN A 38 -11.10 -6.36 -12.01
N PRO A 39 -10.98 -6.49 -10.67
CA PRO A 39 -9.69 -6.71 -10.01
C PRO A 39 -9.02 -8.03 -10.42
N THR A 40 -9.80 -9.05 -10.76
CA THR A 40 -9.30 -10.41 -11.06
C THR A 40 -9.09 -10.68 -12.53
N ASN A 41 -9.45 -9.76 -13.41
CA ASN A 41 -9.35 -9.99 -14.84
C ASN A 41 -7.88 -10.11 -15.27
N HIS A 42 -7.59 -11.17 -16.06
CA HIS A 42 -6.25 -11.33 -16.61
C HIS A 42 -5.98 -10.24 -17.65
N TYR A 43 -4.77 -9.71 -17.66
CA TYR A 43 -4.32 -8.84 -18.73
C TYR A 43 -4.53 -9.55 -20.07
N SER A 44 -5.38 -9.00 -20.91
CA SER A 44 -5.38 -9.36 -22.33
C SER A 44 -3.95 -9.07 -22.83
N ARG A 45 -3.35 -10.01 -23.59
CA ARG A 45 -2.02 -9.86 -24.19
C ARG A 45 -1.84 -8.55 -24.97
N LYS A 46 -2.92 -7.87 -25.31
CA LYS A 46 -2.94 -6.61 -26.08
C LYS A 46 -2.67 -5.35 -25.24
N ARG A 47 -2.81 -5.37 -23.90
CA ARG A 47 -2.55 -4.20 -23.05
C ARG A 47 -1.50 -4.54 -21.98
N GLN A 48 -0.24 -4.32 -22.31
CA GLN A 48 0.83 -4.38 -21.31
C GLN A 48 0.86 -3.06 -20.54
N TYR A 49 0.46 -3.10 -19.27
CA TYR A 49 0.67 -2.01 -18.33
C TYR A 49 2.13 -1.93 -17.88
N SER A 50 2.54 -0.74 -17.43
CA SER A 50 3.90 -0.55 -16.92
C SER A 50 4.15 -1.45 -15.70
N ARG A 51 5.30 -2.11 -15.68
CA ARG A 51 5.77 -2.96 -14.57
C ARG A 51 6.01 -2.17 -13.28
N THR A 52 5.98 -0.84 -13.34
CA THR A 52 6.22 0.05 -12.21
C THR A 52 4.93 0.43 -11.45
N TYR A 53 3.74 0.12 -11.98
CA TYR A 53 2.48 0.51 -11.36
C TYR A 53 2.26 -0.17 -10.00
N GLY A 54 2.73 -1.42 -9.83
CA GLY A 54 2.68 -2.10 -8.54
C GLY A 54 3.44 -1.33 -7.45
N TYR A 55 4.64 -0.86 -7.75
CA TYR A 55 5.41 -0.04 -6.80
C TYR A 55 4.71 1.28 -6.48
N ALA A 56 4.11 1.94 -7.47
CA ALA A 56 3.36 3.18 -7.23
C ALA A 56 2.17 2.95 -6.27
N LEU A 57 1.46 1.83 -6.39
CA LEU A 57 0.36 1.48 -5.50
C LEU A 57 0.86 1.16 -4.09
N ILE A 58 1.98 0.45 -3.92
CA ILE A 58 2.59 0.18 -2.62
C ILE A 58 3.03 1.50 -1.95
N ILE A 59 3.70 2.39 -2.68
CA ILE A 59 4.12 3.68 -2.13
C ILE A 59 2.90 4.48 -1.67
N LEU A 60 1.84 4.52 -2.47
CA LEU A 60 0.60 5.21 -2.13
C LEU A 60 -0.04 4.62 -0.86
N ALA A 61 -0.18 3.30 -0.79
CA ALA A 61 -0.72 2.61 0.38
C ALA A 61 0.15 2.86 1.63
N THR A 62 1.47 2.78 1.49
CA THR A 62 2.43 3.02 2.58
C THR A 62 2.29 4.42 3.16
N VAL A 63 2.30 5.45 2.31
CA VAL A 63 2.24 6.85 2.76
C VAL A 63 0.89 7.14 3.43
N MET A 64 -0.21 6.70 2.82
CA MET A 64 -1.55 6.91 3.39
C MET A 64 -1.73 6.18 4.73
N SER A 65 -1.29 4.92 4.85
CA SER A 65 -1.39 4.15 6.10
C SER A 65 -0.53 4.76 7.20
N ALA A 66 0.70 5.15 6.88
CA ALA A 66 1.58 5.83 7.83
C ALA A 66 0.96 7.15 8.32
N PHE A 67 0.36 7.92 7.40
CA PHE A 67 -0.33 9.16 7.75
C PHE A 67 -1.52 8.90 8.68
N VAL A 68 -2.44 8.00 8.30
CA VAL A 68 -3.63 7.67 9.09
C VAL A 68 -3.23 7.24 10.50
N THR A 69 -2.31 6.28 10.61
CA THR A 69 -1.88 5.73 11.90
C THR A 69 -1.18 6.76 12.77
N THR A 70 -0.25 7.53 12.20
CA THR A 70 0.47 8.58 12.93
C THR A 70 -0.48 9.65 13.43
N HIS A 71 -1.37 10.12 12.57
CA HIS A 71 -2.30 11.20 12.92
C HIS A 71 -3.34 10.77 13.96
N LEU A 72 -3.85 9.54 13.86
CA LEU A 72 -4.73 8.96 14.87
C LEU A 72 -4.07 8.87 16.24
N ILE A 73 -2.87 8.26 16.31
CA ILE A 73 -2.16 8.09 17.56
C ILE A 73 -1.83 9.46 18.17
N HIS A 74 -1.31 10.39 17.38
CA HIS A 74 -0.99 11.74 17.85
C HIS A 74 -2.22 12.49 18.38
N SER A 75 -3.36 12.38 17.68
CA SER A 75 -4.61 13.03 18.09
C SER A 75 -5.19 12.40 19.36
N LEU A 76 -5.10 11.08 19.52
CA LEU A 76 -5.54 10.39 20.74
C LEU A 76 -4.67 10.76 21.95
N ILE A 77 -3.35 10.78 21.78
CA ILE A 77 -2.43 11.18 22.86
C ILE A 77 -2.69 12.64 23.27
N GLY A 78 -2.87 13.55 22.29
CA GLY A 78 -3.18 14.94 22.56
C GLY A 78 -4.49 15.13 23.35
N GLN A 79 -5.53 14.35 23.03
CA GLN A 79 -6.78 14.37 23.80
C GLN A 79 -6.63 13.75 25.18
N TYR A 80 -5.91 12.62 25.29
CA TYR A 80 -5.66 12.00 26.58
C TYR A 80 -4.92 12.94 27.55
N GLN A 81 -3.97 13.73 27.03
CA GLN A 81 -3.25 14.73 27.83
C GLN A 81 -4.17 15.84 28.37
N LEU A 82 -5.16 16.27 27.59
CA LEU A 82 -6.18 17.23 28.07
C LEU A 82 -7.02 16.68 29.23
N PHE A 83 -7.23 15.35 29.27
CA PHE A 83 -7.93 14.67 30.38
C PHE A 83 -6.98 14.24 31.52
N ALA A 84 -5.69 14.02 31.22
CA ALA A 84 -4.69 13.57 32.19
C ALA A 84 -4.27 14.66 33.21
N ASP A 85 -4.46 15.94 32.87
CA ASP A 85 -4.34 17.04 33.86
C ASP A 85 -5.35 16.90 35.00
N ILE A 86 -6.34 16.02 34.87
CA ILE A 86 -7.37 15.69 35.89
C ILE A 86 -7.05 14.38 36.61
N SER A 87 -6.10 13.56 36.16
CA SER A 87 -5.87 12.20 36.68
C SER A 87 -4.41 11.87 36.95
N ILE A 88 -4.24 11.09 38.01
CA ILE A 88 -3.05 10.68 38.79
C ILE A 88 -1.99 9.84 38.00
N LEU A 89 -1.92 9.86 36.67
CA LEU A 89 -0.96 9.08 35.88
C LEU A 89 0.10 9.94 35.21
N PRO A 90 1.29 10.17 35.84
CA PRO A 90 2.32 11.09 35.33
C PRO A 90 3.19 10.56 34.18
N SER A 91 2.99 9.32 33.68
CA SER A 91 4.00 8.62 32.88
C SER A 91 3.90 8.78 31.37
N LEU A 92 2.90 9.49 30.84
CA LEU A 92 2.72 9.70 29.38
C LEU A 92 2.96 11.15 28.94
N THR A 93 3.84 11.87 29.62
CA THR A 93 4.02 13.33 29.48
C THR A 93 4.81 13.79 28.26
N SER A 94 5.42 12.91 27.48
CA SER A 94 6.10 13.30 26.24
C SER A 94 5.33 12.84 25.01
N THR A 95 4.73 13.79 24.27
CA THR A 95 4.22 13.49 22.93
C THR A 95 5.36 13.00 22.04
N PRO A 96 5.25 11.79 21.46
CA PRO A 96 6.25 11.33 20.52
C PRO A 96 6.39 12.33 19.37
N ASN A 97 7.63 12.57 18.93
CA ASN A 97 7.86 13.46 17.79
C ASN A 97 7.10 12.90 16.58
N TYR A 98 6.14 13.69 16.07
CA TYR A 98 5.26 13.31 14.96
C TYR A 98 6.04 12.82 13.74
N ILE A 99 7.10 13.56 13.35
CA ILE A 99 7.91 13.24 12.16
C ILE A 99 8.63 11.90 12.35
N TRP A 100 9.21 11.67 13.54
CA TRP A 100 9.91 10.41 13.81
C TRP A 100 8.95 9.21 13.82
N MET A 101 7.78 9.36 14.40
CA MET A 101 6.74 8.35 14.40
C MET A 101 6.25 8.07 12.98
N PHE A 102 6.04 9.11 12.17
CA PHE A 102 5.66 8.97 10.76
C PHE A 102 6.70 8.18 9.95
N ILE A 103 7.99 8.47 10.12
CA ILE A 103 9.07 7.73 9.45
C ILE A 103 9.06 6.26 9.84
N ARG A 104 8.90 5.93 11.13
CA ARG A 104 8.79 4.53 11.59
C ARG A 104 7.60 3.82 10.94
N PHE A 105 6.45 4.46 10.87
CA PHE A 105 5.28 3.89 10.20
C PHE A 105 5.46 3.76 8.68
N ILE A 106 6.17 4.68 8.02
CA ILE A 106 6.54 4.48 6.60
C ILE A 106 7.37 3.21 6.43
N LEU A 107 8.40 3.00 7.24
CA LEU A 107 9.23 1.79 7.19
C LEU A 107 8.42 0.54 7.48
N PHE A 108 7.57 0.58 8.50
CA PHE A 108 6.67 -0.52 8.86
C PHE A 108 5.74 -0.89 7.70
N TYR A 109 4.99 0.07 7.17
CA TYR A 109 4.02 -0.21 6.10
C TYR A 109 4.68 -0.52 4.76
N ALA A 110 5.86 0.02 4.46
CA ALA A 110 6.59 -0.36 3.26
C ALA A 110 6.92 -1.86 3.24
N VAL A 111 7.44 -2.39 4.35
CA VAL A 111 7.73 -3.83 4.49
C VAL A 111 6.44 -4.65 4.57
N PHE A 112 5.42 -4.14 5.27
CA PHE A 112 4.12 -4.81 5.39
C PHE A 112 3.47 -5.04 4.00
N TYR A 113 3.32 -3.99 3.19
CA TYR A 113 2.69 -4.11 1.88
C TYR A 113 3.55 -4.84 0.85
N LEU A 114 4.88 -4.67 0.89
CA LEU A 114 5.78 -5.41 0.01
C LEU A 114 5.88 -6.89 0.42
N GLY A 115 5.66 -7.20 1.68
CA GLY A 115 5.72 -8.56 2.24
C GLY A 115 4.68 -9.48 1.60
N PHE A 116 3.43 -9.07 1.50
CA PHE A 116 2.37 -9.89 0.91
C PHE A 116 2.68 -10.39 -0.52
N PRO A 117 2.97 -9.53 -1.50
CA PRO A 117 3.32 -9.99 -2.84
C PRO A 117 4.62 -10.76 -2.89
N SER A 118 5.60 -10.45 -2.02
CA SER A 118 6.89 -11.16 -1.95
C SER A 118 6.73 -12.58 -1.42
N VAL A 119 6.00 -12.77 -0.32
CA VAL A 119 5.69 -14.08 0.23
C VAL A 119 4.86 -14.91 -0.76
N SER A 120 3.82 -14.29 -1.35
CA SER A 120 3.02 -14.94 -2.39
C SER A 120 3.87 -15.37 -3.58
N TYR A 121 4.76 -14.52 -4.06
CA TYR A 121 5.68 -14.83 -5.15
C TYR A 121 6.60 -15.99 -4.80
N GLY A 122 7.23 -15.97 -3.61
CA GLY A 122 8.13 -17.03 -3.15
C GLY A 122 7.42 -18.39 -3.06
N LEU A 123 6.24 -18.44 -2.45
CA LEU A 123 5.45 -19.67 -2.34
C LEU A 123 5.05 -20.22 -3.72
N LYS A 124 4.65 -19.35 -4.64
CA LYS A 124 4.33 -19.76 -6.02
C LYS A 124 5.53 -20.27 -6.77
N HIS A 125 6.68 -19.64 -6.60
CA HIS A 125 7.91 -20.07 -7.25
C HIS A 125 8.36 -21.45 -6.77
N VAL A 126 8.30 -21.68 -5.46
CA VAL A 126 8.76 -22.95 -4.83
C VAL A 126 7.75 -24.08 -5.04
N PHE A 127 6.47 -23.85 -4.76
CA PHE A 127 5.47 -24.93 -4.68
C PHE A 127 4.59 -25.07 -5.93
N GLN A 128 4.43 -24.01 -6.71
CA GLN A 128 3.61 -24.01 -7.92
C GLN A 128 4.43 -23.95 -9.22
N LYS A 129 5.78 -24.00 -9.10
CA LYS A 129 6.74 -24.01 -10.24
C LYS A 129 6.48 -22.90 -11.28
N ARG A 130 5.88 -21.78 -10.88
CA ARG A 130 5.57 -20.66 -11.77
C ARG A 130 6.77 -19.73 -11.92
N GLN A 131 7.25 -19.61 -13.15
CA GLN A 131 8.33 -18.68 -13.50
C GLN A 131 7.73 -17.35 -13.99
N HIS A 132 7.54 -16.41 -13.08
CA HIS A 132 7.13 -15.04 -13.43
C HIS A 132 8.23 -14.06 -13.04
N VAL A 133 8.34 -12.95 -13.79
CA VAL A 133 9.19 -11.82 -13.38
C VAL A 133 8.50 -11.11 -12.22
N PHE A 134 9.21 -10.90 -11.11
CA PHE A 134 8.65 -10.31 -9.88
C PHE A 134 7.90 -8.99 -10.11
N ASN A 135 8.48 -8.07 -10.89
CA ASN A 135 7.84 -6.77 -11.19
C ASN A 135 6.49 -6.89 -11.91
N TYR A 136 6.35 -7.90 -12.77
CA TYR A 136 5.08 -8.19 -13.44
C TYR A 136 4.06 -8.75 -12.45
N TRP A 137 4.50 -9.69 -11.62
CA TRP A 137 3.69 -10.26 -10.55
C TRP A 137 3.22 -9.19 -9.57
N LEU A 138 4.12 -8.31 -9.13
CA LEU A 138 3.81 -7.21 -8.22
C LEU A 138 2.71 -6.30 -8.76
N THR A 139 2.81 -5.90 -10.03
CA THR A 139 1.79 -5.05 -10.66
C THR A 139 0.44 -5.78 -10.78
N GLN A 140 0.45 -7.08 -11.02
CA GLN A 140 -0.75 -7.90 -11.06
C GLN A 140 -1.40 -8.05 -9.68
N TYR A 141 -0.59 -8.32 -8.67
CA TYR A 141 -1.01 -8.48 -7.28
C TYR A 141 -1.60 -7.18 -6.74
N GLU A 142 -0.89 -6.07 -6.86
CA GLU A 142 -1.36 -4.77 -6.40
C GLU A 142 -2.56 -4.26 -7.22
N GLY A 143 -2.67 -4.64 -8.48
CA GLY A 143 -3.88 -4.38 -9.26
C GLY A 143 -5.14 -5.03 -8.68
N MET A 144 -5.02 -6.15 -7.97
CA MET A 144 -6.15 -6.76 -7.24
C MET A 144 -6.49 -6.01 -5.95
N ASN A 145 -5.55 -5.24 -5.41
CA ASN A 145 -5.71 -4.46 -4.18
C ASN A 145 -6.19 -3.02 -4.41
N VAL A 146 -6.54 -2.63 -5.63
CA VAL A 146 -6.99 -1.25 -5.93
C VAL A 146 -8.20 -0.84 -5.08
N LEU A 147 -9.16 -1.74 -4.83
CA LEU A 147 -10.28 -1.48 -3.93
C LEU A 147 -9.81 -1.21 -2.50
N ALA A 148 -8.83 -1.96 -2.02
CA ALA A 148 -8.23 -1.73 -0.71
C ALA A 148 -7.62 -0.33 -0.60
N ILE A 149 -6.94 0.13 -1.66
CA ILE A 149 -6.37 1.48 -1.72
C ILE A 149 -7.46 2.56 -1.72
N VAL A 150 -8.60 2.32 -2.36
CA VAL A 150 -9.76 3.25 -2.29
C VAL A 150 -10.29 3.35 -0.86
N LEU A 151 -10.45 2.23 -0.14
CA LEU A 151 -10.85 2.26 1.27
C LEU A 151 -9.85 3.03 2.13
N LEU A 152 -8.55 2.82 1.89
CA LEU A 152 -7.52 3.56 2.58
C LEU A 152 -7.55 5.06 2.27
N ALA A 153 -7.87 5.46 1.04
CA ALA A 153 -8.10 6.86 0.69
C ALA A 153 -9.29 7.45 1.45
N VAL A 154 -10.38 6.69 1.60
CA VAL A 154 -11.54 7.10 2.42
C VAL A 154 -11.12 7.27 3.89
N ALA A 155 -10.38 6.32 4.47
CA ALA A 155 -9.85 6.44 5.84
C ALA A 155 -8.97 7.69 6.00
N THR A 156 -8.13 7.98 5.00
CA THR A 156 -7.27 9.17 4.98
C THR A 156 -8.10 10.45 4.99
N VAL A 157 -9.13 10.54 4.16
CA VAL A 157 -10.03 11.71 4.12
C VAL A 157 -10.77 11.86 5.46
N MET A 158 -11.29 10.78 6.03
CA MET A 158 -11.95 10.82 7.34
C MET A 158 -10.99 11.31 8.42
N THR A 159 -9.73 10.90 8.38
CA THR A 159 -8.69 11.34 9.31
C THR A 159 -8.40 12.85 9.18
N PHE A 160 -8.46 13.41 7.99
CA PHE A 160 -8.33 14.86 7.79
C PHE A 160 -9.54 15.65 8.30
N ILE A 161 -10.75 15.09 8.20
CA ILE A 161 -11.97 15.78 8.65
C ILE A 161 -12.02 15.85 10.17
N SER A 162 -11.92 14.73 10.85
CA SER A 162 -11.87 14.65 12.31
C SER A 162 -11.40 13.27 12.79
N PRO A 163 -10.15 13.16 13.23
CA PRO A 163 -9.59 11.87 13.65
C PRO A 163 -10.30 11.30 14.89
N VAL A 164 -10.81 12.16 15.75
CA VAL A 164 -11.41 11.75 17.02
C VAL A 164 -12.87 11.36 16.89
N TRP A 165 -13.69 12.24 16.30
CA TRP A 165 -15.12 11.95 16.13
C TRP A 165 -15.38 10.80 15.17
N LEU A 166 -14.52 10.61 14.17
CA LEU A 166 -14.62 9.55 13.19
C LEU A 166 -13.75 8.33 13.52
N PHE A 167 -13.17 8.28 14.72
CA PHE A 167 -12.18 7.25 15.11
C PHE A 167 -12.64 5.83 14.82
N VAL A 168 -13.82 5.46 15.29
CA VAL A 168 -14.36 4.11 15.07
C VAL A 168 -14.57 3.83 13.59
N GLY A 169 -15.12 4.78 12.83
CA GLY A 169 -15.29 4.66 11.40
C GLY A 169 -13.96 4.49 10.65
N ILE A 170 -12.94 5.26 11.03
CA ILE A 170 -11.59 5.16 10.46
C ILE A 170 -11.02 3.76 10.73
N LEU A 171 -11.13 3.25 11.96
CA LEU A 171 -10.67 1.91 12.29
C LEU A 171 -11.38 0.84 11.47
N ILE A 172 -12.71 0.90 11.34
CA ILE A 172 -13.48 -0.07 10.55
C ILE A 172 -13.01 -0.07 9.09
N VAL A 173 -12.88 1.10 8.47
CA VAL A 173 -12.44 1.21 7.07
C VAL A 173 -10.99 0.77 6.91
N PHE A 174 -10.12 1.10 7.88
CA PHE A 174 -8.72 0.70 7.87
C PHE A 174 -8.56 -0.82 8.03
N PHE A 175 -9.33 -1.45 8.92
CA PHE A 175 -9.34 -2.92 9.05
C PHE A 175 -9.91 -3.60 7.80
N ALA A 176 -10.98 -3.06 7.20
CA ALA A 176 -11.52 -3.57 5.95
C ALA A 176 -10.48 -3.53 4.82
N HIS A 177 -9.67 -2.46 4.74
CA HIS A 177 -8.54 -2.37 3.84
C HIS A 177 -7.52 -3.51 4.04
N ILE A 178 -7.12 -3.79 5.30
CA ILE A 178 -6.18 -4.88 5.61
C ILE A 178 -6.78 -6.25 5.24
N LEU A 179 -8.07 -6.47 5.55
CA LEU A 179 -8.77 -7.71 5.19
C LEU A 179 -8.77 -7.96 3.68
N LEU A 180 -8.92 -6.91 2.86
CA LEU A 180 -8.82 -7.04 1.40
C LEU A 180 -7.43 -7.51 0.95
N TYR A 181 -6.35 -7.08 1.59
CA TYR A 181 -5.00 -7.60 1.31
C TYR A 181 -4.89 -9.09 1.63
N ILE A 182 -5.47 -9.54 2.74
CA ILE A 182 -5.53 -10.96 3.11
C ILE A 182 -6.35 -11.77 2.09
N VAL A 183 -7.52 -11.26 1.68
CA VAL A 183 -8.36 -11.90 0.66
C VAL A 183 -7.63 -11.98 -0.68
N THR A 184 -6.95 -10.93 -1.09
CA THR A 184 -6.14 -10.91 -2.31
C THR A 184 -5.00 -11.93 -2.24
N PHE A 185 -4.32 -12.02 -1.09
CA PHE A 185 -3.26 -13.00 -0.87
C PHE A 185 -3.79 -14.42 -1.05
N THR A 186 -4.87 -14.76 -0.35
CA THR A 186 -5.51 -16.08 -0.44
C THR A 186 -5.98 -16.38 -1.87
N SER A 187 -6.70 -15.44 -2.49
CA SER A 187 -7.17 -15.58 -3.88
C SER A 187 -6.01 -15.78 -4.86
N SER A 188 -4.86 -15.17 -4.61
CA SER A 188 -3.67 -15.31 -5.45
C SER A 188 -3.14 -16.74 -5.46
N MET A 189 -3.24 -17.48 -4.33
CA MET A 189 -2.79 -18.88 -4.24
C MET A 189 -3.68 -19.82 -5.05
N PHE A 190 -5.00 -19.60 -5.05
CA PHE A 190 -5.94 -20.44 -5.79
C PHE A 190 -5.83 -20.30 -7.31
N LYS A 191 -5.46 -19.15 -7.82
CA LYS A 191 -5.34 -18.90 -9.26
C LYS A 191 -4.31 -19.76 -9.99
N SER A 192 -3.41 -20.42 -9.28
CA SER A 192 -2.32 -21.22 -9.86
C SER A 192 -2.34 -22.67 -9.40
N ALA A 193 -3.47 -23.13 -8.85
CA ALA A 193 -3.57 -24.39 -8.11
C ALA A 193 -3.40 -25.67 -8.96
N THR A 194 -3.52 -25.61 -10.29
CA THR A 194 -3.53 -26.79 -11.16
C THR A 194 -2.24 -27.61 -11.17
N GLU A 195 -1.13 -27.05 -10.69
CA GLU A 195 0.19 -27.70 -10.67
C GLU A 195 0.84 -27.68 -9.28
N SER A 196 0.08 -27.36 -8.23
CA SER A 196 0.62 -27.23 -6.88
C SER A 196 0.84 -28.60 -6.25
N THR A 197 1.99 -28.78 -5.60
CA THR A 197 2.29 -29.96 -4.78
C THR A 197 1.59 -29.95 -3.42
N ILE A 198 1.11 -28.79 -2.99
CA ILE A 198 0.42 -28.58 -1.71
C ILE A 198 -0.90 -27.87 -2.02
N ASP A 199 -1.94 -28.22 -1.25
CA ASP A 199 -3.25 -27.58 -1.37
C ASP A 199 -3.14 -26.05 -1.18
N PRO A 200 -3.78 -25.22 -2.02
CA PRO A 200 -3.76 -23.77 -1.94
C PRO A 200 -4.20 -23.19 -0.60
N ILE A 201 -5.09 -23.88 0.13
CA ILE A 201 -5.51 -23.47 1.47
C ILE A 201 -4.32 -23.50 2.44
N TYR A 202 -3.57 -24.62 2.45
CA TYR A 202 -2.39 -24.75 3.31
C TYR A 202 -1.28 -23.79 2.92
N LEU A 203 -1.05 -23.57 1.60
CA LEU A 203 -0.11 -22.55 1.13
C LEU A 203 -0.51 -21.14 1.59
N SER A 204 -1.81 -20.84 1.55
CA SER A 204 -2.32 -19.55 2.05
C SER A 204 -2.09 -19.39 3.54
N LEU A 205 -2.34 -20.42 4.34
CA LEU A 205 -2.10 -20.40 5.79
C LEU A 205 -0.62 -20.24 6.11
N ILE A 206 0.26 -21.01 5.46
CA ILE A 206 1.73 -20.89 5.63
C ILE A 206 2.17 -19.46 5.31
N GLY A 207 1.71 -18.91 4.19
CA GLY A 207 2.09 -17.57 3.78
C GLY A 207 1.59 -16.48 4.72
N LEU A 208 0.36 -16.61 5.24
CA LEU A 208 -0.17 -15.67 6.24
C LEU A 208 0.60 -15.75 7.57
N VAL A 209 0.99 -16.96 8.00
CA VAL A 209 1.84 -17.12 9.19
C VAL A 209 3.21 -16.48 8.98
N VAL A 210 3.85 -16.68 7.82
CA VAL A 210 5.11 -16.03 7.48
C VAL A 210 4.97 -14.51 7.48
N GLN A 211 3.91 -13.99 6.86
CA GLN A 211 3.63 -12.55 6.84
C GLN A 211 3.39 -12.00 8.26
N LEU A 212 2.69 -12.74 9.11
CA LEU A 212 2.46 -12.35 10.51
C LEU A 212 3.76 -12.29 11.29
N ILE A 213 4.65 -13.29 11.14
CA ILE A 213 5.97 -13.31 11.77
C ILE A 213 6.79 -12.08 11.34
N ILE A 214 6.83 -11.78 10.03
CA ILE A 214 7.53 -10.60 9.50
C ILE A 214 6.96 -9.34 10.13
N THR A 215 5.63 -9.21 10.19
CA THR A 215 4.94 -8.02 10.72
C THR A 215 5.23 -7.83 12.21
N ILE A 216 5.14 -8.89 13.03
CA ILE A 216 5.42 -8.83 14.48
C ILE A 216 6.90 -8.50 14.72
N SER A 217 7.81 -9.18 14.00
CA SER A 217 9.26 -8.91 14.15
C SER A 217 9.59 -7.46 13.82
N LEU A 218 8.98 -6.91 12.77
CA LEU A 218 9.19 -5.52 12.38
C LEU A 218 8.60 -4.54 13.40
N LEU A 219 7.43 -4.85 13.97
CA LEU A 219 6.84 -4.05 15.03
C LEU A 219 7.78 -3.98 16.25
N LEU A 220 8.33 -5.12 16.68
CA LEU A 220 9.25 -5.19 17.83
C LEU A 220 10.60 -4.48 17.58
N ILE A 221 11.04 -4.37 16.33
CA ILE A 221 12.29 -3.69 15.96
C ILE A 221 12.10 -2.16 15.91
N LEU A 222 10.94 -1.71 15.43
CA LEU A 222 10.70 -0.28 15.17
C LEU A 222 10.10 0.45 16.37
N PHE A 223 9.39 -0.25 17.25
CA PHE A 223 8.65 0.33 18.39
C PHE A 223 8.99 -0.34 19.70
#